data_d18115c5d9c07f7dd1056c96c917ca99
#
_entry.id   d18115c5d9c07f7dd1056c96c917ca99
#
_cell.length_a   1.000
_cell.length_b   1.000
_cell.length_c   1.000
_cell.angle_alpha   90.00
_cell.angle_beta   90.00
_cell.angle_gamma   90.00
#
_symmetry.space_group_name_H-M   'P 1'
#
loop_
_entity.id
_entity.type
_entity.pdbx_description
1 polymer ?
#
loop_
_entity_poly.entity_id
_entity_poly.type
_entity_poly.pdbx_seq_one_letter_code
_entity_poly.pdbx_strand_id
1 'polypeptide(L)'
;MNINIVENRLSSMAPLGQAEPLGELKLCGMSWRKLVQQRWQRAFGAVCQLEVTAELNFWPSDELLAGLHGVHGQFRVLNREGRCVVSGSAQPVRNALGMDCRCGDEEAAGGHGLPVTEFVCDERCIEALYPWHLLDVQEMVLEDAQHGVINGIVHESSVINGNLDLGDGSILLSGVYIMGNVIIGKGCQIGPNCCIRGCTAIGDNCRIGQGAEIKNSIIMDGVKISHVSYVGDSIIDRGVDLGAGTMVANYRHDGGNHFSMVDGKLIDTGRSHFGAVIGAGVHTGVNTSIYPGRKLSCGVATRPGQVVENDL
;
A
#
# COMPACT_ATOMS: atom_id res chain seq x y z
N MET A 1 2.30 -4.54 -24.42
CA MET A 1 1.84 -5.15 -23.17
C MET A 1 0.57 -4.45 -22.75
N ASN A 2 -0.55 -5.16 -22.67
CA ASN A 2 -1.82 -4.64 -22.17
C ASN A 2 -2.10 -5.32 -20.83
N ILE A 3 -2.14 -4.52 -19.77
CA ILE A 3 -2.50 -4.99 -18.44
C ILE A 3 -3.83 -4.34 -18.05
N ASN A 4 -4.87 -5.14 -17.98
CA ASN A 4 -6.19 -4.73 -17.56
C ASN A 4 -6.34 -5.06 -16.06
N ILE A 5 -6.46 -4.04 -15.24
CA ILE A 5 -6.67 -4.19 -13.81
C ILE A 5 -8.15 -4.04 -13.51
N VAL A 6 -8.76 -5.13 -13.05
CA VAL A 6 -10.18 -5.19 -12.68
C VAL A 6 -10.33 -4.85 -11.21
N GLU A 7 -11.18 -3.88 -10.92
CA GLU A 7 -11.48 -3.46 -9.56
C GLU A 7 -12.72 -4.18 -9.04
N ASN A 8 -12.51 -5.00 -8.02
CA ASN A 8 -13.60 -5.59 -7.25
C ASN A 8 -13.90 -4.68 -6.06
N ARG A 9 -15.16 -4.24 -5.91
CA ARG A 9 -15.58 -3.50 -4.72
C ARG A 9 -15.63 -4.45 -3.53
N LEU A 10 -14.76 -4.24 -2.55
CA LEU A 10 -14.69 -5.04 -1.33
C LEU A 10 -15.22 -4.18 -0.16
N SER A 11 -16.38 -4.55 0.39
CA SER A 11 -16.92 -3.93 1.61
C SER A 11 -15.95 -4.07 2.79
N SER A 12 -15.19 -5.14 2.80
CA SER A 12 -14.15 -5.43 3.80
C SER A 12 -13.03 -4.40 3.87
N MET A 13 -12.83 -3.60 2.81
CA MET A 13 -11.85 -2.51 2.77
C MET A 13 -12.34 -1.22 3.45
N ALA A 14 -13.60 -1.14 3.85
CA ALA A 14 -14.12 0.07 4.51
C ALA A 14 -13.30 0.43 5.78
N PRO A 15 -13.13 1.75 6.07
CA PRO A 15 -13.73 2.89 5.37
C PRO A 15 -13.04 3.33 4.08
N LEU A 16 -11.92 2.74 3.72
CA LEU A 16 -11.21 3.05 2.48
C LEU A 16 -12.08 2.75 1.26
N GLY A 17 -11.98 3.56 0.23
CA GLY A 17 -12.78 3.40 -0.98
C GLY A 17 -14.24 3.88 -0.87
N GLN A 18 -14.68 4.39 0.28
CA GLN A 18 -16.01 5.01 0.41
C GLN A 18 -16.08 6.37 -0.29
N ALA A 19 -14.99 7.13 -0.26
CA ALA A 19 -14.92 8.46 -0.85
C ALA A 19 -14.48 8.45 -2.32
N GLU A 20 -13.70 7.44 -2.73
CA GLU A 20 -13.23 7.24 -4.11
C GLU A 20 -12.93 5.77 -4.39
N PRO A 21 -12.78 5.37 -5.68
CA PRO A 21 -12.40 4.02 -6.05
C PRO A 21 -11.09 3.58 -5.40
N LEU A 22 -11.00 2.33 -4.95
CA LEU A 22 -9.81 1.77 -4.30
C LEU A 22 -8.55 1.89 -5.17
N GLY A 23 -8.69 1.79 -6.48
CA GLY A 23 -7.58 1.94 -7.41
C GLY A 23 -6.90 3.30 -7.41
N GLU A 24 -7.59 4.33 -6.92
CA GLU A 24 -7.07 5.70 -6.82
C GLU A 24 -6.44 6.00 -5.45
N LEU A 25 -6.57 5.11 -4.47
CA LEU A 25 -5.88 5.25 -3.18
C LEU A 25 -4.37 5.33 -3.41
N LYS A 26 -3.71 6.28 -2.77
CA LYS A 26 -2.26 6.43 -2.88
C LYS A 26 -1.51 5.55 -1.90
N LEU A 27 -0.57 4.79 -2.42
CA LEU A 27 0.38 3.98 -1.68
C LEU A 27 1.78 4.25 -2.22
N CYS A 28 2.74 4.55 -1.36
CA CYS A 28 4.12 4.86 -1.78
C CYS A 28 4.20 5.94 -2.87
N GLY A 29 3.39 7.00 -2.79
CA GLY A 29 3.39 8.12 -3.73
C GLY A 29 2.72 7.86 -5.08
N MET A 30 2.11 6.70 -5.28
CA MET A 30 1.40 6.32 -6.51
C MET A 30 -0.01 5.84 -6.21
N SER A 31 -0.93 5.92 -7.20
CA SER A 31 -2.21 5.24 -7.05
C SER A 31 -2.02 3.72 -6.98
N TRP A 32 -2.83 3.05 -6.18
CA TRP A 32 -2.78 1.60 -6.00
C TRP A 32 -2.84 0.85 -7.34
N ARG A 33 -3.73 1.26 -8.24
CA ARG A 33 -3.84 0.72 -9.60
C ARG A 33 -2.52 0.82 -10.36
N LYS A 34 -1.85 1.98 -10.32
CA LYS A 34 -0.58 2.19 -11.01
C LYS A 34 0.53 1.34 -10.38
N LEU A 35 0.54 1.20 -9.08
CA LEU A 35 1.52 0.38 -8.36
C LEU A 35 1.40 -1.11 -8.76
N VAL A 36 0.18 -1.66 -8.73
CA VAL A 36 -0.10 -3.03 -9.19
C VAL A 36 0.28 -3.21 -10.67
N GLN A 37 -0.08 -2.24 -11.52
CA GLN A 37 0.28 -2.28 -12.93
C GLN A 37 1.80 -2.30 -13.15
N GLN A 38 2.56 -1.48 -12.43
CA GLN A 38 4.02 -1.46 -12.51
C GLN A 38 4.65 -2.77 -12.01
N ARG A 39 4.10 -3.36 -10.94
CA ARG A 39 4.55 -4.67 -10.43
C ARG A 39 4.46 -5.73 -11.53
N TRP A 40 3.32 -5.81 -12.20
CA TRP A 40 3.12 -6.72 -13.32
C TRP A 40 4.02 -6.39 -14.54
N GLN A 41 4.23 -5.11 -14.85
CA GLN A 41 5.10 -4.70 -15.94
C GLN A 41 6.55 -5.14 -15.73
N ARG A 42 7.06 -5.06 -14.50
CA ARG A 42 8.42 -5.51 -14.17
C ARG A 42 8.62 -7.01 -14.42
N ALA A 43 7.58 -7.81 -14.19
CA ALA A 43 7.62 -9.25 -14.38
C ALA A 43 7.89 -9.69 -15.82
N PHE A 44 7.32 -8.99 -16.78
CA PHE A 44 7.30 -9.48 -18.16
C PHE A 44 8.28 -8.76 -19.10
N GLY A 45 8.94 -7.68 -18.66
CA GLY A 45 9.93 -6.95 -19.48
C GLY A 45 9.37 -6.39 -20.80
N ALA A 46 10.25 -5.85 -21.66
CA ALA A 46 9.88 -5.23 -22.94
C ALA A 46 9.66 -6.22 -24.11
N VAL A 47 9.79 -7.53 -23.88
CA VAL A 47 10.03 -8.52 -24.96
C VAL A 47 8.78 -9.28 -25.42
N CYS A 48 7.66 -9.22 -24.68
CA CYS A 48 6.46 -10.01 -25.00
C CYS A 48 5.24 -9.15 -25.32
N GLN A 49 4.48 -9.52 -26.35
CA GLN A 49 3.08 -9.11 -26.42
C GLN A 49 2.31 -9.90 -25.37
N LEU A 50 1.94 -9.23 -24.31
CA LEU A 50 1.27 -9.83 -23.16
C LEU A 50 -0.07 -9.13 -22.95
N GLU A 51 -1.12 -9.92 -22.84
CA GLU A 51 -2.42 -9.47 -22.35
C GLU A 51 -2.65 -10.10 -20.97
N VAL A 52 -2.79 -9.29 -19.95
CA VAL A 52 -3.05 -9.73 -18.57
C VAL A 52 -4.30 -9.04 -18.05
N THR A 53 -5.19 -9.82 -17.48
CA THR A 53 -6.28 -9.32 -16.63
C THR A 53 -6.00 -9.77 -15.20
N ALA A 54 -5.77 -8.82 -14.31
CA ALA A 54 -5.46 -9.08 -12.91
C ALA A 54 -6.44 -8.34 -12.00
N GLU A 55 -6.77 -8.94 -10.86
CA GLU A 55 -7.55 -8.28 -9.82
C GLU A 55 -6.72 -7.18 -9.16
N LEU A 56 -7.33 -6.03 -8.90
CA LEU A 56 -6.66 -4.87 -8.29
C LEU A 56 -6.11 -5.17 -6.90
N ASN A 57 -6.80 -6.01 -6.14
CA ASN A 57 -6.44 -6.39 -4.79
C ASN A 57 -5.39 -7.51 -4.72
N PHE A 58 -4.82 -7.95 -5.86
CA PHE A 58 -3.83 -9.01 -5.88
C PHE A 58 -2.42 -8.46 -6.10
N TRP A 59 -1.52 -8.75 -5.14
CA TRP A 59 -0.10 -8.43 -5.21
C TRP A 59 0.72 -9.71 -5.38
N PRO A 60 1.38 -9.91 -6.53
CA PRO A 60 2.16 -11.12 -6.80
C PRO A 60 3.51 -11.10 -6.07
N SER A 61 3.99 -12.27 -5.66
CA SER A 61 5.36 -12.46 -5.18
C SER A 61 6.38 -12.38 -6.32
N ASP A 62 7.66 -12.25 -5.99
CA ASP A 62 8.73 -12.31 -6.99
C ASP A 62 8.89 -13.71 -7.57
N GLU A 63 8.68 -14.75 -6.76
CA GLU A 63 8.71 -16.15 -7.19
C GLU A 63 7.62 -16.43 -8.22
N LEU A 64 6.39 -15.96 -7.98
CA LEU A 64 5.30 -16.09 -8.95
C LEU A 64 5.65 -15.36 -10.26
N LEU A 65 6.15 -14.13 -10.15
CA LEU A 65 6.53 -13.35 -11.33
C LEU A 65 7.67 -14.00 -12.10
N ALA A 66 8.66 -14.57 -11.42
CA ALA A 66 9.75 -15.33 -12.05
C ALA A 66 9.23 -16.59 -12.75
N GLY A 67 8.27 -17.30 -12.16
CA GLY A 67 7.63 -18.47 -12.77
C GLY A 67 6.84 -18.13 -14.04
N LEU A 68 6.30 -16.93 -14.14
CA LEU A 68 5.58 -16.44 -15.33
C LEU A 68 6.51 -16.00 -16.46
N HIS A 69 7.81 -15.75 -16.17
CA HIS A 69 8.79 -15.50 -17.21
C HIS A 69 8.98 -16.74 -18.09
N GLY A 70 8.79 -16.59 -19.39
CA GLY A 70 8.93 -17.68 -20.34
C GLY A 70 7.65 -18.49 -20.61
N VAL A 71 6.53 -18.12 -20.01
CA VAL A 71 5.23 -18.71 -20.34
C VAL A 71 4.80 -18.26 -21.74
N HIS A 72 4.47 -19.23 -22.58
CA HIS A 72 3.89 -19.03 -23.90
C HIS A 72 2.48 -19.62 -23.96
N GLY A 73 1.52 -18.87 -24.49
CA GLY A 73 0.13 -19.29 -24.55
C GLY A 73 -0.73 -18.71 -23.45
N GLN A 74 -1.81 -19.42 -23.10
CA GLN A 74 -2.72 -18.99 -22.06
C GLN A 74 -2.23 -19.42 -20.67
N PHE A 75 -2.41 -18.56 -19.68
CA PHE A 75 -2.10 -18.89 -18.29
C PHE A 75 -3.16 -18.38 -17.33
N ARG A 76 -3.21 -18.99 -16.14
CA ARG A 76 -4.03 -18.57 -15.01
C ARG A 76 -3.20 -18.60 -13.73
N VAL A 77 -3.47 -17.66 -12.85
CA VAL A 77 -2.97 -17.68 -11.46
C VAL A 77 -4.16 -17.92 -10.54
N LEU A 78 -4.06 -18.95 -9.74
CA LEU A 78 -5.07 -19.32 -8.76
C LEU A 78 -4.61 -18.89 -7.37
N ASN A 79 -5.49 -18.30 -6.56
CA ASN A 79 -5.22 -18.12 -5.15
C ASN A 79 -5.22 -19.49 -4.42
N ARG A 80 -4.91 -19.51 -3.12
CA ARG A 80 -4.81 -20.75 -2.34
C ARG A 80 -6.12 -21.53 -2.25
N GLU A 81 -7.25 -20.86 -2.48
CA GLU A 81 -8.59 -21.46 -2.50
C GLU A 81 -8.99 -21.98 -3.88
N GLY A 82 -8.10 -21.87 -4.88
CA GLY A 82 -8.32 -22.30 -6.26
C GLY A 82 -9.11 -21.30 -7.11
N ARG A 83 -9.36 -20.06 -6.61
CA ARG A 83 -10.03 -19.00 -7.37
C ARG A 83 -9.02 -18.34 -8.33
N CYS A 84 -9.42 -18.16 -9.59
CA CYS A 84 -8.60 -17.44 -10.56
C CYS A 84 -8.55 -15.94 -10.21
N VAL A 85 -7.37 -15.43 -9.88
CA VAL A 85 -7.13 -14.01 -9.57
C VAL A 85 -6.43 -13.27 -10.72
N VAL A 86 -5.80 -14.02 -11.63
CA VAL A 86 -5.15 -13.47 -12.82
C VAL A 86 -5.32 -14.43 -13.98
N SER A 87 -5.58 -13.90 -15.15
CA SER A 87 -5.56 -14.65 -16.41
C SER A 87 -4.87 -13.85 -17.50
N GLY A 88 -4.25 -14.52 -18.42
CA GLY A 88 -3.58 -13.84 -19.52
C GLY A 88 -3.16 -14.76 -20.64
N SER A 89 -2.60 -14.15 -21.66
CA SER A 89 -1.96 -14.83 -22.77
C SER A 89 -0.64 -14.14 -23.11
N ALA A 90 0.41 -14.93 -23.28
CA ALA A 90 1.72 -14.47 -23.69
C ALA A 90 2.00 -14.99 -25.12
N GLN A 91 2.35 -14.08 -26.03
CA GLN A 91 2.79 -14.45 -27.38
C GLN A 91 4.25 -14.04 -27.57
N PRO A 92 5.07 -14.88 -28.21
CA PRO A 92 6.43 -14.51 -28.54
C PRO A 92 6.43 -13.31 -29.48
N VAL A 93 7.31 -12.34 -29.21
CA VAL A 93 7.53 -11.22 -30.13
C VAL A 93 8.29 -11.76 -31.33
N ARG A 94 7.69 -11.70 -32.53
CA ARG A 94 8.39 -11.93 -33.76
C ARG A 94 9.41 -10.80 -33.97
N ASN A 95 10.69 -11.15 -34.16
CA ASN A 95 11.69 -10.15 -34.52
C ASN A 95 11.36 -9.54 -35.91
N ALA A 96 11.98 -8.42 -36.25
CA ALA A 96 11.79 -7.72 -37.54
C ALA A 96 12.09 -8.58 -38.79
N LEU A 97 12.64 -9.79 -38.58
CA LEU A 97 12.96 -10.78 -39.62
C LEU A 97 11.93 -11.92 -39.71
N GLY A 98 10.86 -11.89 -38.89
CA GLY A 98 9.80 -12.91 -38.88
C GLY A 98 10.20 -14.25 -38.28
N MET A 99 11.34 -14.33 -37.58
CA MET A 99 11.78 -15.55 -36.90
C MET A 99 11.31 -15.55 -35.45
N ASP A 100 10.71 -16.65 -35.00
CA ASP A 100 10.39 -16.88 -33.61
C ASP A 100 11.69 -16.98 -32.78
N CYS A 101 11.81 -16.21 -31.73
CA CYS A 101 12.87 -16.41 -30.76
C CYS A 101 12.61 -17.76 -30.07
N ARG A 102 13.38 -18.79 -30.46
CA ARG A 102 13.24 -20.13 -29.87
C ARG A 102 13.72 -20.15 -28.42
N CYS A 103 12.83 -20.49 -27.51
CA CYS A 103 13.15 -21.13 -26.26
C CYS A 103 12.49 -22.50 -26.31
N GLY A 104 13.31 -23.55 -26.41
CA GLY A 104 13.00 -24.97 -26.15
C GLY A 104 11.92 -25.61 -27.01
N ASP A 105 12.32 -26.58 -27.82
CA ASP A 105 11.45 -27.38 -28.67
C ASP A 105 10.51 -28.27 -27.84
N GLU A 106 9.20 -28.14 -28.05
CA GLU A 106 8.27 -29.27 -28.03
C GLU A 106 7.25 -29.11 -29.16
N GLU A 107 7.26 -30.08 -30.06
CA GLU A 107 6.32 -30.21 -31.17
C GLU A 107 4.90 -30.38 -30.64
N ALA A 108 4.02 -29.46 -30.99
CA ALA A 108 2.57 -29.63 -30.77
C ALA A 108 1.93 -30.14 -32.04
N ALA A 109 1.60 -31.42 -32.06
CA ALA A 109 0.67 -32.04 -33.02
C ALA A 109 -0.78 -31.77 -32.61
N GLY A 110 -1.54 -31.17 -33.52
CA GLY A 110 -2.98 -31.39 -33.74
C GLY A 110 -4.00 -30.92 -32.69
N GLY A 111 -4.67 -29.80 -32.99
CA GLY A 111 -6.12 -29.58 -32.76
C GLY A 111 -6.63 -29.49 -31.36
N HIS A 112 -7.24 -28.36 -31.02
CA HIS A 112 -7.94 -27.91 -29.84
C HIS A 112 -7.08 -27.03 -28.89
N GLY A 113 -7.58 -25.84 -28.59
CA GLY A 113 -7.09 -24.74 -27.74
C GLY A 113 -5.73 -24.93 -27.05
N LEU A 114 -4.85 -23.95 -27.14
CA LEU A 114 -3.57 -23.97 -26.46
C LEU A 114 -3.76 -24.36 -24.98
N PRO A 115 -2.89 -25.22 -24.43
CA PRO A 115 -2.99 -25.61 -23.02
C PRO A 115 -2.88 -24.37 -22.13
N VAL A 116 -3.75 -24.31 -21.11
CA VAL A 116 -3.71 -23.26 -20.11
C VAL A 116 -2.71 -23.69 -19.04
N THR A 117 -1.64 -22.92 -18.84
CA THR A 117 -0.69 -23.14 -17.75
C THR A 117 -1.24 -22.54 -16.47
N GLU A 118 -1.36 -23.34 -15.42
CA GLU A 118 -1.86 -22.90 -14.12
C GLU A 118 -0.71 -22.70 -13.13
N PHE A 119 -0.75 -21.58 -12.42
CA PHE A 119 0.14 -21.24 -11.33
C PHE A 119 -0.68 -21.10 -10.06
N VAL A 120 -0.16 -21.58 -8.94
CA VAL A 120 -0.76 -21.40 -7.61
C VAL A 120 0.06 -20.38 -6.84
N CYS A 121 -0.62 -19.44 -6.19
CA CYS A 121 0.00 -18.42 -5.35
C CYS A 121 0.82 -19.07 -4.22
N ASP A 122 2.05 -18.61 -4.07
CA ASP A 122 2.89 -18.92 -2.92
C ASP A 122 2.52 -18.10 -1.67
N GLU A 123 3.27 -18.28 -0.57
CA GLU A 123 2.98 -17.63 0.71
C GLU A 123 3.24 -16.12 0.73
N ARG A 124 3.99 -15.59 -0.23
CA ARG A 124 4.35 -14.17 -0.34
C ARG A 124 3.40 -13.40 -1.25
N CYS A 125 2.50 -14.07 -1.95
CA CYS A 125 1.42 -13.40 -2.66
C CYS A 125 0.42 -12.83 -1.66
N ILE A 126 0.05 -11.57 -1.82
CA ILE A 126 -0.93 -10.89 -0.96
C ILE A 126 -2.21 -10.66 -1.74
N GLU A 127 -3.30 -11.20 -1.26
CA GLU A 127 -4.64 -10.80 -1.66
C GLU A 127 -5.14 -9.74 -0.67
N ALA A 128 -5.10 -8.46 -1.06
CA ALA A 128 -5.45 -7.33 -0.21
C ALA A 128 -6.97 -7.26 -0.03
N LEU A 129 -7.52 -8.11 0.82
CA LEU A 129 -8.95 -8.17 1.16
C LEU A 129 -9.34 -7.16 2.23
N TYR A 130 -8.39 -6.74 3.06
CA TYR A 130 -8.60 -5.87 4.21
C TYR A 130 -7.60 -4.71 4.21
N PRO A 131 -7.94 -3.56 4.83
CA PRO A 131 -7.04 -2.41 4.86
C PRO A 131 -5.62 -2.72 5.36
N TRP A 132 -5.48 -3.55 6.38
CA TRP A 132 -4.17 -3.87 6.95
C TRP A 132 -3.24 -4.61 6.00
N HIS A 133 -3.76 -5.33 4.99
CA HIS A 133 -2.93 -5.92 3.95
C HIS A 133 -2.21 -4.87 3.09
N LEU A 134 -2.70 -3.62 3.04
CA LEU A 134 -1.99 -2.53 2.36
C LEU A 134 -0.71 -2.15 3.11
N LEU A 135 -0.67 -2.31 4.44
CA LEU A 135 0.56 -2.11 5.22
C LEU A 135 1.60 -3.18 4.87
N ASP A 136 1.16 -4.45 4.70
CA ASP A 136 2.06 -5.54 4.30
C ASP A 136 2.65 -5.28 2.91
N VAL A 137 1.82 -4.86 1.96
CA VAL A 137 2.30 -4.48 0.62
C VAL A 137 3.24 -3.28 0.67
N GLN A 138 2.92 -2.25 1.48
CA GLN A 138 3.79 -1.07 1.62
C GLN A 138 5.16 -1.45 2.17
N GLU A 139 5.22 -2.30 3.18
CA GLU A 139 6.47 -2.80 3.75
C GLU A 139 7.33 -3.46 2.66
N MET A 140 6.76 -4.38 1.87
CA MET A 140 7.47 -5.02 0.75
C MET A 140 7.96 -4.02 -0.30
N VAL A 141 7.10 -3.06 -0.68
CA VAL A 141 7.45 -2.05 -1.70
C VAL A 141 8.58 -1.15 -1.23
N LEU A 142 8.54 -0.70 0.03
CA LEU A 142 9.53 0.20 0.59
C LEU A 142 10.86 -0.48 0.91
N GLU A 143 10.85 -1.79 1.18
CA GLU A 143 12.08 -2.57 1.37
C GLU A 143 12.81 -2.82 0.04
N ASP A 144 12.06 -3.04 -1.06
CA ASP A 144 12.61 -3.33 -2.38
C ASP A 144 12.99 -2.07 -3.19
N ALA A 145 12.50 -0.89 -2.82
CA ALA A 145 12.69 0.33 -3.59
C ALA A 145 14.12 0.87 -3.49
N GLN A 146 14.62 1.43 -4.59
CA GLN A 146 15.80 2.29 -4.56
C GLN A 146 15.34 3.67 -4.06
N HIS A 147 15.80 4.06 -2.89
CA HIS A 147 15.50 5.31 -2.21
C HIS A 147 16.64 6.31 -2.31
N GLY A 148 16.38 7.54 -1.85
CA GLY A 148 17.38 8.61 -1.70
C GLY A 148 17.18 9.77 -2.66
N VAL A 149 16.01 9.91 -3.26
CA VAL A 149 15.68 11.05 -4.13
C VAL A 149 15.13 12.20 -3.28
N ILE A 150 15.96 13.21 -3.06
CA ILE A 150 15.61 14.41 -2.28
C ILE A 150 15.44 15.60 -3.22
N ASN A 151 14.18 15.95 -3.53
CA ASN A 151 13.79 17.11 -4.34
C ASN A 151 13.25 18.27 -3.48
N GLY A 152 13.10 18.05 -2.16
CA GLY A 152 12.64 19.04 -1.19
C GLY A 152 13.79 19.68 -0.42
N ILE A 153 13.44 20.44 0.62
CA ILE A 153 14.36 21.11 1.52
C ILE A 153 14.48 20.32 2.82
N VAL A 154 15.70 20.01 3.22
CA VAL A 154 16.02 19.38 4.52
C VAL A 154 16.78 20.36 5.37
N HIS A 155 16.24 20.72 6.55
CA HIS A 155 16.93 21.60 7.49
C HIS A 155 18.21 20.90 8.00
N GLU A 156 19.29 21.65 8.18
CA GLU A 156 20.62 21.13 8.55
C GLU A 156 20.65 20.34 9.87
N SER A 157 19.74 20.64 10.80
CA SER A 157 19.62 19.94 12.07
C SER A 157 18.70 18.70 12.02
N SER A 158 18.17 18.36 10.84
CA SER A 158 17.43 17.11 10.67
C SER A 158 18.38 15.92 10.56
N VAL A 159 17.96 14.77 11.08
CA VAL A 159 18.76 13.55 11.05
C VAL A 159 18.03 12.50 10.21
N ILE A 160 18.68 12.01 9.18
CA ILE A 160 18.18 10.91 8.34
C ILE A 160 19.01 9.67 8.64
N ASN A 161 18.40 8.70 9.35
CA ASN A 161 18.98 7.41 9.68
C ASN A 161 18.20 6.30 8.96
N GLY A 162 18.44 6.18 7.67
CA GLY A 162 17.71 5.28 6.78
C GLY A 162 17.57 5.87 5.39
N ASN A 163 16.51 5.47 4.69
CA ASN A 163 16.23 5.90 3.33
C ASN A 163 15.08 6.91 3.30
N LEU A 164 15.25 7.99 2.56
CA LEU A 164 14.24 9.03 2.40
C LEU A 164 14.08 9.40 0.93
N ASP A 165 12.84 9.33 0.43
CA ASP A 165 12.42 10.05 -0.76
C ASP A 165 11.59 11.26 -0.34
N LEU A 166 12.00 12.45 -0.77
CA LEU A 166 11.34 13.71 -0.44
C LEU A 166 10.91 14.43 -1.72
N GLY A 167 9.61 14.60 -1.90
CA GLY A 167 9.02 15.20 -3.07
C GLY A 167 9.28 16.71 -3.18
N ASP A 168 9.08 17.23 -4.39
CA ASP A 168 9.29 18.63 -4.74
C ASP A 168 8.41 19.57 -3.88
N GLY A 169 8.97 20.70 -3.45
CA GLY A 169 8.30 21.68 -2.59
C GLY A 169 8.03 21.22 -1.15
N SER A 170 8.49 20.02 -0.77
CA SER A 170 8.40 19.55 0.62
C SER A 170 9.55 20.02 1.47
N ILE A 171 9.30 20.26 2.77
CA ILE A 171 10.26 20.82 3.71
C ILE A 171 10.27 19.99 5.00
N LEU A 172 11.45 19.49 5.37
CA LEU A 172 11.74 19.01 6.72
C LEU A 172 12.27 20.17 7.55
N LEU A 173 11.54 20.55 8.61
CA LEU A 173 11.93 21.60 9.53
C LEU A 173 12.97 21.10 10.55
N SER A 174 13.48 22.00 11.41
CA SER A 174 14.54 21.70 12.37
C SER A 174 14.20 20.50 13.28
N GLY A 175 15.22 19.66 13.54
CA GLY A 175 15.12 18.55 14.48
C GLY A 175 14.24 17.39 14.04
N VAL A 176 13.85 17.31 12.78
CA VAL A 176 13.13 16.15 12.25
C VAL A 176 14.08 14.95 12.22
N TYR A 177 13.58 13.82 12.72
CA TYR A 177 14.30 12.55 12.74
C TYR A 177 13.58 11.53 11.84
N ILE A 178 14.29 11.04 10.83
CA ILE A 178 13.82 9.99 9.91
C ILE A 178 14.58 8.71 10.22
N MET A 179 13.85 7.56 10.36
CA MET A 179 14.47 6.26 10.59
C MET A 179 13.72 5.17 9.82
N GLY A 180 14.44 4.39 9.01
CA GLY A 180 13.86 3.33 8.17
C GLY A 180 13.63 3.81 6.73
N ASN A 181 12.62 3.25 6.09
CA ASN A 181 12.29 3.54 4.68
C ASN A 181 11.08 4.47 4.59
N VAL A 182 11.32 5.74 4.26
CA VAL A 182 10.28 6.77 4.30
C VAL A 182 10.14 7.44 2.93
N ILE A 183 8.90 7.55 2.46
CA ILE A 183 8.54 8.36 1.30
C ILE A 183 7.65 9.51 1.76
N ILE A 184 8.00 10.73 1.36
CA ILE A 184 7.20 11.94 1.58
C ILE A 184 6.92 12.57 0.22
N GLY A 185 5.65 12.75 -0.10
CA GLY A 185 5.18 13.34 -1.34
C GLY A 185 5.56 14.82 -1.51
N LYS A 186 4.86 15.51 -2.38
CA LYS A 186 5.14 16.91 -2.75
C LYS A 186 4.40 17.89 -1.83
N GLY A 187 4.96 19.10 -1.65
CA GLY A 187 4.31 20.19 -0.95
C GLY A 187 4.05 19.96 0.53
N CYS A 188 4.74 19.01 1.15
CA CYS A 188 4.59 18.66 2.55
C CYS A 188 5.40 19.58 3.48
N GLN A 189 4.90 19.76 4.69
CA GLN A 189 5.65 20.41 5.77
C GLN A 189 5.71 19.49 6.97
N ILE A 190 6.91 19.06 7.35
CA ILE A 190 7.17 18.10 8.42
C ILE A 190 7.94 18.78 9.54
N GLY A 191 7.42 18.71 10.75
CA GLY A 191 8.13 19.20 11.93
C GLY A 191 7.63 20.54 12.48
N PRO A 192 8.45 21.18 13.34
CA PRO A 192 9.78 20.71 13.79
C PRO A 192 9.73 19.53 14.77
N ASN A 193 10.90 18.92 15.04
CA ASN A 193 11.10 17.87 16.03
C ASN A 193 10.15 16.66 15.88
N CYS A 194 9.78 16.32 14.65
CA CYS A 194 9.00 15.11 14.36
C CYS A 194 9.89 13.87 14.27
N CYS A 195 9.32 12.72 14.58
CA CYS A 195 9.94 11.42 14.34
C CYS A 195 9.10 10.64 13.32
N ILE A 196 9.68 10.32 12.15
CA ILE A 196 9.04 9.48 11.14
C ILE A 196 9.87 8.22 10.99
N ARG A 197 9.26 7.05 11.20
CA ARG A 197 10.02 5.81 11.24
C ARG A 197 9.30 4.60 10.66
N GLY A 198 10.08 3.51 10.46
CA GLY A 198 9.61 2.27 9.85
C GLY A 198 9.40 2.42 8.35
N CYS A 199 8.54 1.58 7.79
CA CYS A 199 8.09 1.70 6.41
C CYS A 199 6.90 2.66 6.35
N THR A 200 7.17 3.97 6.19
CA THR A 200 6.13 5.02 6.23
C THR A 200 6.05 5.77 4.91
N ALA A 201 4.84 5.87 4.37
CA ALA A 201 4.55 6.69 3.20
C ALA A 201 3.61 7.84 3.57
N ILE A 202 4.00 9.07 3.21
CA ILE A 202 3.22 10.29 3.37
C ILE A 202 2.94 10.85 1.97
N GLY A 203 1.66 11.08 1.66
CA GLY A 203 1.19 11.62 0.40
C GLY A 203 1.52 13.09 0.18
N ASP A 204 0.88 13.70 -0.82
CA ASP A 204 1.14 15.09 -1.18
C ASP A 204 0.39 16.08 -0.25
N ASN A 205 0.95 17.29 -0.08
CA ASN A 205 0.33 18.43 0.64
C ASN A 205 -0.02 18.14 2.10
N CYS A 206 0.71 17.23 2.76
CA CYS A 206 0.50 16.90 4.17
C CYS A 206 1.18 17.90 5.11
N ARG A 207 0.64 18.03 6.31
CA ARG A 207 1.16 18.86 7.40
C ARG A 207 1.34 18.02 8.65
N ILE A 208 2.58 17.80 9.06
CA ILE A 208 2.91 17.05 10.27
C ILE A 208 3.47 18.04 11.28
N GLY A 209 2.75 18.25 12.37
CA GLY A 209 3.02 19.27 13.38
C GLY A 209 4.15 18.88 14.33
N GLN A 210 4.63 19.89 15.08
CA GLN A 210 5.73 19.75 16.02
C GLN A 210 5.59 18.56 16.96
N GLY A 211 6.66 17.77 17.08
CA GLY A 211 6.73 16.66 18.04
C GLY A 211 5.77 15.50 17.75
N ALA A 212 5.19 15.45 16.55
CA ALA A 212 4.41 14.29 16.15
C ALA A 212 5.34 13.11 15.81
N GLU A 213 4.88 11.91 16.15
CA GLU A 213 5.56 10.67 15.77
C GLU A 213 4.67 9.84 14.85
N ILE A 214 5.22 9.40 13.72
CA ILE A 214 4.55 8.50 12.76
C ILE A 214 5.42 7.26 12.57
N LYS A 215 4.82 6.09 12.76
CA LYS A 215 5.51 4.81 12.62
C LYS A 215 4.74 3.91 11.66
N ASN A 216 5.45 3.38 10.65
CA ASN A 216 4.97 2.26 9.83
C ASN A 216 3.53 2.45 9.32
N SER A 217 3.23 3.62 8.75
CA SER A 217 1.88 4.05 8.42
C SER A 217 1.75 4.54 6.98
N ILE A 218 0.53 4.46 6.47
CA ILE A 218 0.10 5.02 5.20
C ILE A 218 -0.66 6.30 5.50
N ILE A 219 -0.12 7.44 5.10
CA ILE A 219 -0.74 8.75 5.23
C ILE A 219 -1.02 9.27 3.82
N MET A 220 -2.29 9.44 3.47
CA MET A 220 -2.68 9.89 2.13
C MET A 220 -2.62 11.41 1.99
N ASP A 221 -3.04 11.93 0.81
CA ASP A 221 -2.87 13.33 0.47
C ASP A 221 -3.65 14.29 1.38
N GLY A 222 -3.07 15.46 1.64
CA GLY A 222 -3.73 16.56 2.33
C GLY A 222 -4.01 16.32 3.81
N VAL A 223 -3.45 15.26 4.39
CA VAL A 223 -3.62 14.94 5.81
C VAL A 223 -2.89 15.95 6.68
N LYS A 224 -3.54 16.35 7.76
CA LYS A 224 -2.95 17.15 8.82
C LYS A 224 -2.89 16.34 10.11
N ILE A 225 -1.70 16.22 10.66
CA ILE A 225 -1.46 15.63 11.98
C ILE A 225 -0.90 16.73 12.85
N SER A 226 -1.69 17.19 13.81
CA SER A 226 -1.30 18.30 14.68
C SER A 226 -0.20 17.88 15.66
N HIS A 227 0.33 18.87 16.38
CA HIS A 227 1.47 18.69 17.29
C HIS A 227 1.21 17.64 18.40
N VAL A 228 2.29 17.00 18.84
CA VAL A 228 2.31 16.04 19.96
C VAL A 228 1.35 14.86 19.74
N SER A 229 1.20 14.41 18.51
CA SER A 229 0.35 13.27 18.14
C SER A 229 1.20 12.02 17.87
N TYR A 230 0.62 10.85 18.10
CA TYR A 230 1.22 9.56 17.75
C TYR A 230 0.32 8.79 16.78
N VAL A 231 0.91 8.32 15.69
CA VAL A 231 0.25 7.49 14.69
C VAL A 231 1.15 6.30 14.38
N GLY A 232 0.74 5.12 14.82
CA GLY A 232 1.50 3.88 14.59
C GLY A 232 0.70 2.85 13.81
N ASP A 233 1.34 2.19 12.83
CA ASP A 233 0.82 1.04 12.08
C ASP A 233 -0.62 1.27 11.58
N SER A 234 -0.86 2.46 11.00
CA SER A 234 -2.19 2.98 10.68
C SER A 234 -2.34 3.35 9.21
N ILE A 235 -3.57 3.42 8.76
CA ILE A 235 -3.91 3.90 7.43
C ILE A 235 -4.82 5.10 7.59
N ILE A 236 -4.38 6.26 7.10
CA ILE A 236 -5.09 7.53 7.20
C ILE A 236 -5.40 8.04 5.80
N ASP A 237 -6.68 8.06 5.46
CA ASP A 237 -7.16 8.47 4.16
C ASP A 237 -7.05 10.00 3.99
N ARG A 238 -7.29 10.49 2.78
CA ARG A 238 -7.06 11.88 2.38
C ARG A 238 -7.86 12.90 3.20
N GLY A 239 -7.28 14.07 3.37
CA GLY A 239 -7.93 15.23 3.97
C GLY A 239 -8.34 15.06 5.43
N VAL A 240 -7.81 14.04 6.10
CA VAL A 240 -8.01 13.85 7.55
C VAL A 240 -7.28 14.95 8.31
N ASP A 241 -7.90 15.45 9.38
CA ASP A 241 -7.32 16.46 10.28
C ASP A 241 -7.33 15.92 11.72
N LEU A 242 -6.16 15.46 12.19
CA LEU A 242 -6.00 14.98 13.55
C LEU A 242 -5.67 16.15 14.48
N GLY A 243 -6.55 16.40 15.44
CA GLY A 243 -6.35 17.40 16.48
C GLY A 243 -5.11 17.10 17.34
N ALA A 244 -4.55 18.15 17.94
CA ALA A 244 -3.36 18.07 18.77
C ALA A 244 -3.48 17.01 19.87
N GLY A 245 -2.41 16.24 20.11
CA GLY A 245 -2.41 15.19 21.12
C GLY A 245 -3.25 13.97 20.75
N THR A 246 -3.63 13.79 19.50
CA THR A 246 -4.30 12.55 19.05
C THR A 246 -3.33 11.38 19.16
N MET A 247 -3.73 10.34 19.91
CA MET A 247 -2.95 9.13 20.16
C MET A 247 -3.63 7.91 19.54
N VAL A 248 -3.01 7.31 18.54
CA VAL A 248 -3.49 6.06 17.93
C VAL A 248 -2.69 4.90 18.51
N ALA A 249 -3.29 4.17 19.47
CA ALA A 249 -2.65 3.00 20.05
C ALA A 249 -2.52 1.88 19.01
N ASN A 250 -1.39 1.17 19.01
CA ASN A 250 -1.08 0.15 17.99
C ASN A 250 -0.52 -1.16 18.57
N TYR A 251 -0.46 -1.30 19.89
CA TYR A 251 0.10 -2.48 20.54
C TYR A 251 -0.79 -2.94 21.70
N ARG A 252 -0.98 -4.25 21.83
CA ARG A 252 -1.72 -4.87 22.94
C ARG A 252 -0.79 -5.25 24.07
N HIS A 253 -1.25 -5.08 25.31
CA HIS A 253 -0.45 -5.44 26.49
C HIS A 253 -0.10 -6.93 26.59
N ASP A 254 -0.92 -7.81 25.98
CA ASP A 254 -0.69 -9.25 25.96
C ASP A 254 0.20 -9.70 24.78
N GLY A 255 0.61 -8.77 23.90
CA GLY A 255 1.44 -9.05 22.73
C GLY A 255 0.76 -9.85 21.61
N GLY A 256 -0.52 -10.13 21.74
CA GLY A 256 -1.30 -10.87 20.73
C GLY A 256 -1.65 -10.03 19.51
N ASN A 257 -2.18 -10.70 18.48
CA ASN A 257 -2.69 -10.03 17.28
C ASN A 257 -3.86 -9.11 17.60
N HIS A 258 -3.98 -8.07 16.80
CA HIS A 258 -5.16 -7.20 16.83
C HIS A 258 -6.31 -7.82 16.04
N PHE A 259 -7.53 -7.47 16.46
CA PHE A 259 -8.75 -7.82 15.76
C PHE A 259 -9.44 -6.55 15.28
N SER A 260 -10.03 -6.61 14.09
CA SER A 260 -10.85 -5.52 13.53
C SER A 260 -12.20 -6.03 13.10
N MET A 261 -13.23 -5.21 13.28
CA MET A 261 -14.61 -5.55 12.93
C MET A 261 -14.80 -5.42 11.41
N VAL A 262 -15.26 -6.47 10.75
CA VAL A 262 -15.59 -6.48 9.32
C VAL A 262 -16.93 -7.17 9.15
N ASP A 263 -17.91 -6.49 8.57
CA ASP A 263 -19.27 -7.00 8.31
C ASP A 263 -19.87 -7.73 9.52
N GLY A 264 -19.70 -7.12 10.73
CA GLY A 264 -20.23 -7.66 11.99
C GLY A 264 -19.43 -8.80 12.61
N LYS A 265 -18.27 -9.15 12.06
CA LYS A 265 -17.39 -10.19 12.57
C LYS A 265 -16.03 -9.62 12.98
N LEU A 266 -15.47 -10.11 14.08
CA LEU A 266 -14.10 -9.83 14.46
C LEU A 266 -13.15 -10.70 13.65
N ILE A 267 -12.31 -10.06 12.84
CA ILE A 267 -11.30 -10.71 12.01
C ILE A 267 -9.93 -10.51 12.64
N ASP A 268 -9.17 -11.59 12.80
CA ASP A 268 -7.75 -11.51 13.18
C ASP A 268 -6.97 -10.86 12.03
N THR A 269 -6.25 -9.78 12.35
CA THR A 269 -5.47 -9.06 11.35
C THR A 269 -4.13 -9.74 11.03
N GLY A 270 -3.72 -10.74 11.81
CA GLY A 270 -2.40 -11.35 11.73
C GLY A 270 -1.27 -10.45 12.25
N ARG A 271 -1.57 -9.22 12.70
CA ARG A 271 -0.59 -8.21 13.09
C ARG A 271 -0.61 -7.96 14.60
N SER A 272 0.55 -8.09 15.25
CA SER A 272 0.74 -7.73 16.66
C SER A 272 0.84 -6.20 16.87
N HIS A 273 1.12 -5.45 15.78
CA HIS A 273 1.08 -4.01 15.74
C HIS A 273 0.09 -3.57 14.67
N PHE A 274 -0.99 -2.94 15.09
CA PHE A 274 -2.01 -2.39 14.19
C PHE A 274 -2.76 -1.26 14.89
N GLY A 275 -2.72 -0.06 14.32
CA GLY A 275 -3.35 1.14 14.85
C GLY A 275 -4.80 1.26 14.41
N ALA A 276 -5.09 2.22 13.54
CA ALA A 276 -6.44 2.51 13.09
C ALA A 276 -6.52 2.65 11.57
N VAL A 277 -7.74 2.48 11.04
CA VAL A 277 -8.08 2.85 9.66
C VAL A 277 -9.01 4.07 9.73
N ILE A 278 -8.54 5.21 9.27
CA ILE A 278 -9.25 6.48 9.37
C ILE A 278 -9.68 6.91 7.96
N GLY A 279 -10.98 6.96 7.73
CA GLY A 279 -11.59 7.32 6.45
C GLY A 279 -11.43 8.80 6.10
N ALA A 280 -11.65 9.12 4.82
CA ALA A 280 -11.44 10.46 4.27
C ALA A 280 -12.22 11.54 5.03
N GLY A 281 -11.57 12.70 5.24
CA GLY A 281 -12.19 13.88 5.84
C GLY A 281 -12.61 13.74 7.30
N VAL A 282 -12.07 12.76 8.03
CA VAL A 282 -12.27 12.64 9.48
C VAL A 282 -11.56 13.79 10.19
N HIS A 283 -12.21 14.34 11.23
CA HIS A 283 -11.65 15.34 12.12
C HIS A 283 -11.63 14.83 13.55
N THR A 284 -10.46 14.79 14.21
CA THR A 284 -10.41 14.46 15.64
C THR A 284 -10.31 15.72 16.50
N GLY A 285 -11.02 15.72 17.61
CA GLY A 285 -10.82 16.72 18.67
C GLY A 285 -9.43 16.56 19.31
N VAL A 286 -8.94 17.61 19.98
CA VAL A 286 -7.67 17.54 20.71
C VAL A 286 -7.70 16.43 21.77
N ASN A 287 -6.55 15.77 21.98
CA ASN A 287 -6.40 14.68 22.94
C ASN A 287 -7.36 13.50 22.70
N THR A 288 -7.75 13.24 21.47
CA THR A 288 -8.48 12.01 21.11
C THR A 288 -7.55 10.81 21.26
N SER A 289 -8.03 9.76 21.95
CA SER A 289 -7.34 8.48 22.05
C SER A 289 -8.08 7.42 21.24
N ILE A 290 -7.41 6.72 20.33
CA ILE A 290 -8.01 5.72 19.46
C ILE A 290 -7.43 4.35 19.82
N TYR A 291 -8.30 3.40 20.17
CA TYR A 291 -7.90 2.04 20.46
C TYR A 291 -7.41 1.32 19.20
N PRO A 292 -6.50 0.36 19.35
CA PRO A 292 -5.97 -0.37 18.23
C PRO A 292 -7.05 -1.19 17.48
N GLY A 293 -6.92 -1.30 16.18
CA GLY A 293 -7.84 -2.03 15.32
C GLY A 293 -9.15 -1.31 15.02
N ARG A 294 -9.31 -0.04 15.45
CA ARG A 294 -10.55 0.74 15.23
C ARG A 294 -10.59 1.34 13.84
N LYS A 295 -11.83 1.55 13.36
CA LYS A 295 -12.13 2.21 12.10
C LYS A 295 -12.99 3.44 12.34
N LEU A 296 -12.63 4.56 11.71
CA LEU A 296 -13.44 5.77 11.68
C LEU A 296 -13.95 5.97 10.26
N SER A 297 -15.28 6.00 10.08
CA SER A 297 -15.91 6.21 8.78
C SER A 297 -15.63 7.61 8.23
N CYS A 298 -15.76 7.76 6.90
CA CYS A 298 -15.50 9.04 6.24
C CYS A 298 -16.35 10.19 6.85
N GLY A 299 -15.70 11.35 7.07
CA GLY A 299 -16.35 12.57 7.58
C GLY A 299 -16.74 12.54 9.06
N VAL A 300 -16.40 11.50 9.79
CA VAL A 300 -16.66 11.43 11.25
C VAL A 300 -15.82 12.47 11.99
N ALA A 301 -16.39 13.03 13.07
CA ALA A 301 -15.68 13.92 13.98
C ALA A 301 -15.75 13.41 15.42
N THR A 302 -14.63 13.52 16.18
CA THR A 302 -14.60 13.22 17.59
C THR A 302 -14.61 14.49 18.45
N ARG A 303 -15.03 14.37 19.69
CA ARG A 303 -14.98 15.47 20.66
C ARG A 303 -13.57 15.57 21.28
N PRO A 304 -13.19 16.75 21.79
CA PRO A 304 -11.96 16.87 22.59
C PRO A 304 -11.94 15.85 23.74
N GLY A 305 -10.80 15.16 23.91
CA GLY A 305 -10.60 14.14 24.93
C GLY A 305 -11.40 12.85 24.74
N GLN A 306 -12.01 12.64 23.59
CA GLN A 306 -12.78 11.42 23.34
C GLN A 306 -11.88 10.19 23.26
N VAL A 307 -12.32 9.12 23.92
CA VAL A 307 -11.75 7.78 23.77
C VAL A 307 -12.59 7.00 22.76
N VAL A 308 -11.97 6.55 21.67
CA VAL A 308 -12.60 5.77 20.62
C VAL A 308 -12.31 4.29 20.87
N GLU A 309 -13.24 3.63 21.53
CA GLU A 309 -13.14 2.20 21.89
C GLU A 309 -13.81 1.30 20.85
N ASN A 310 -14.72 1.85 20.06
CA ASN A 310 -15.47 1.16 19.01
C ASN A 310 -15.33 1.91 17.69
N ASP A 311 -15.64 1.22 16.58
CA ASP A 311 -15.70 1.85 15.26
C ASP A 311 -16.76 2.96 15.23
N LEU A 312 -16.47 4.06 14.50
CA LEU A 312 -17.33 5.26 14.38
C LEU A 312 -17.77 5.47 12.94
#